data_5b349b37d52fbc4ce712734eb1fdcf58
#
_entry.id   5b349b37d52fbc4ce712734eb1fdcf58
#
_cell.length_a   1.000
_cell.length_b   1.000
_cell.length_c   1.000
_cell.angle_alpha   90.00
_cell.angle_beta   90.00
_cell.angle_gamma   90.00
#
_symmetry.space_group_name_H-M   'P 1'
#
loop_
_entity.id
_entity.type
_entity.pdbx_description
1 polymer ?
#
loop_
_entity_poly.entity_id
_entity_poly.type
_entity_poly.pdbx_seq_one_letter_code
_entity_poly.pdbx_strand_id
1 'polypeptide(L)'
;MHKIRIGHGYDVHRLVEDRKLILGGVEIPFERGLLGHSDADVLLHAISDALLGAVALGDIGKHFPDTDPRYAGADSMLLLKEVVRLVRNEGYQVGNLDATILCQCPKLAGFIAAMRENIAACCEIPVSDVSVKATTEEKLGFTGSGEGIAVHAVALLEHID
;
A
#
# COMPACT_ATOMS: atom_id res chain seq x y z
N MET A 1 -24.24 -11.82 -8.01
CA MET A 1 -23.04 -11.22 -7.42
C MET A 1 -21.88 -12.20 -7.53
N HIS A 2 -20.72 -11.74 -7.93
CA HIS A 2 -19.54 -12.61 -8.05
C HIS A 2 -19.03 -13.02 -6.67
N LYS A 3 -18.66 -14.29 -6.52
CA LYS A 3 -18.13 -14.81 -5.25
C LYS A 3 -16.72 -14.31 -4.95
N ILE A 4 -15.95 -14.02 -5.99
CA ILE A 4 -14.60 -13.47 -5.86
C ILE A 4 -14.44 -12.25 -6.76
N ARG A 5 -13.58 -11.34 -6.34
CA ARG A 5 -13.18 -10.16 -7.11
C ARG A 5 -11.69 -9.96 -6.99
N ILE A 6 -11.08 -9.47 -8.05
CA ILE A 6 -9.66 -9.12 -8.04
C ILE A 6 -9.51 -7.63 -8.28
N GLY A 7 -8.45 -7.07 -7.70
CA GLY A 7 -8.07 -5.68 -7.93
C GLY A 7 -6.57 -5.54 -8.02
N HIS A 8 -6.12 -4.53 -8.74
CA HIS A 8 -4.72 -4.18 -8.88
C HIS A 8 -4.55 -2.71 -8.46
N GLY A 9 -3.50 -2.45 -7.69
CA GLY A 9 -3.11 -1.10 -7.31
C GLY A 9 -1.68 -0.82 -7.74
N TYR A 10 -1.42 0.42 -8.12
CA TYR A 10 -0.09 0.92 -8.41
C TYR A 10 0.05 2.29 -7.78
N ASP A 11 1.17 2.51 -7.08
CA ASP A 11 1.49 3.83 -6.56
C ASP A 11 2.99 4.08 -6.63
N VAL A 12 3.37 5.34 -6.69
CA VAL A 12 4.75 5.77 -6.75
C VAL A 12 4.89 7.10 -6.01
N HIS A 13 5.97 7.20 -5.23
CA HIS A 13 6.33 8.46 -4.57
C HIS A 13 7.82 8.74 -4.79
N ARG A 14 8.14 10.04 -4.87
CA ARG A 14 9.53 10.50 -5.02
C ARG A 14 10.26 10.40 -3.68
N LEU A 15 11.52 9.95 -3.73
CA LEU A 15 12.44 10.01 -2.58
C LEU A 15 13.03 11.41 -2.47
N VAL A 16 12.91 12.02 -1.30
CA VAL A 16 13.41 13.36 -1.01
C VAL A 16 14.09 13.40 0.36
N GLU A 17 14.92 14.41 0.57
CA GLU A 17 15.54 14.67 1.87
C GLU A 17 14.52 15.17 2.89
N ASP A 18 14.86 15.09 4.16
CA ASP A 18 14.07 15.61 5.28
C ASP A 18 12.66 15.02 5.43
N ARG A 19 12.51 13.77 4.98
CA ARG A 19 11.29 12.98 5.18
C ARG A 19 11.64 11.61 5.73
N LYS A 20 10.77 11.09 6.59
CA LYS A 20 10.85 9.69 7.04
C LYS A 20 10.46 8.75 5.91
N LEU A 21 11.12 7.60 5.84
CA LEU A 21 10.74 6.53 4.94
C LEU A 21 9.82 5.57 5.69
N ILE A 22 8.55 5.55 5.31
CA ILE A 22 7.54 4.70 5.93
C ILE A 22 6.96 3.78 4.84
N LEU A 23 7.07 2.47 5.05
CA LEU A 23 6.55 1.46 4.14
C LEU A 23 5.83 0.38 4.95
N GLY A 24 4.57 0.11 4.60
CA GLY A 24 3.77 -0.88 5.32
C GLY A 24 3.60 -0.53 6.79
N GLY A 25 3.52 0.75 7.12
CA GLY A 25 3.43 1.24 8.49
C GLY A 25 4.73 1.13 9.30
N VAL A 26 5.85 0.78 8.65
CA VAL A 26 7.15 0.62 9.30
C VAL A 26 8.07 1.77 8.92
N GLU A 27 8.63 2.45 9.93
CA GLU A 27 9.64 3.47 9.69
C GLU A 27 10.99 2.78 9.44
N ILE A 28 11.56 3.03 8.27
CA ILE A 28 12.80 2.40 7.82
C ILE A 28 13.93 3.42 7.88
N PRO A 29 15.04 3.11 8.58
CA PRO A 29 16.19 4.02 8.63
C PRO A 29 16.79 4.22 7.23
N PHE A 30 16.77 5.47 6.77
CA PHE A 30 17.34 5.85 5.47
C PHE A 30 17.51 7.37 5.46
N GLU A 31 18.44 7.88 4.64
CA GLU A 31 18.73 9.31 4.56
C GLU A 31 17.65 10.11 3.83
N ARG A 32 16.74 9.44 3.12
CA ARG A 32 15.61 10.07 2.42
C ARG A 32 14.32 9.35 2.75
N GLY A 33 13.20 10.02 2.53
CA GLY A 33 11.87 9.45 2.67
C GLY A 33 10.99 9.82 1.48
N LEU A 34 9.76 9.32 1.49
CA LEU A 34 8.84 9.52 0.39
C LEU A 34 8.05 10.82 0.54
N LEU A 35 7.90 11.55 -0.57
CA LEU A 35 7.16 12.81 -0.62
C LEU A 35 5.71 12.55 -0.96
N GLY A 36 4.81 13.11 -0.16
CA GLY A 36 3.37 13.04 -0.40
C GLY A 36 2.59 13.87 0.62
N HIS A 37 1.29 14.02 0.39
CA HIS A 37 0.38 14.78 1.26
C HIS A 37 0.18 14.09 2.62
N SER A 38 0.05 12.75 2.61
CA SER A 38 -0.01 11.90 3.81
C SER A 38 1.40 11.54 4.28
N ASP A 39 1.56 10.42 4.98
CA ASP A 39 2.88 9.85 5.31
C ASP A 39 3.59 9.27 4.07
N ALA A 40 2.92 9.28 2.91
CA ALA A 40 3.42 8.80 1.62
C ALA A 40 3.82 7.31 1.64
N ASP A 41 3.11 6.49 2.43
CA ASP A 41 3.32 5.04 2.45
C ASP A 41 2.85 4.42 1.15
N VAL A 42 3.76 4.29 0.20
CA VAL A 42 3.45 3.82 -1.15
C VAL A 42 2.92 2.38 -1.16
N LEU A 43 3.34 1.54 -0.21
CA LEU A 43 2.87 0.17 -0.10
C LEU A 43 1.39 0.12 0.31
N LEU A 44 1.02 0.84 1.37
CA LEU A 44 -0.35 0.87 1.84
C LEU A 44 -1.28 1.57 0.85
N HIS A 45 -0.79 2.57 0.12
CA HIS A 45 -1.57 3.24 -0.93
C HIS A 45 -1.87 2.29 -2.10
N ALA A 46 -0.89 1.52 -2.55
CA ALA A 46 -1.10 0.55 -3.63
C ALA A 46 -2.09 -0.55 -3.22
N ILE A 47 -1.97 -1.05 -1.99
CA ILE A 47 -2.91 -2.04 -1.44
C ILE A 47 -4.32 -1.45 -1.36
N SER A 48 -4.46 -0.22 -0.86
CA SER A 48 -5.75 0.46 -0.77
C SER A 48 -6.42 0.59 -2.14
N ASP A 49 -5.65 1.00 -3.16
CA ASP A 49 -6.15 1.09 -4.53
C ASP A 49 -6.57 -0.27 -5.10
N ALA A 50 -5.81 -1.33 -4.79
CA ALA A 50 -6.17 -2.68 -5.22
C ALA A 50 -7.53 -3.10 -4.62
N LEU A 51 -7.75 -2.82 -3.34
CA LEU A 51 -9.00 -3.15 -2.65
C LEU A 51 -10.17 -2.35 -3.19
N LEU A 52 -10.02 -1.05 -3.37
CA LEU A 52 -11.07 -0.19 -3.92
C LEU A 52 -11.39 -0.57 -5.36
N GLY A 53 -10.37 -0.86 -6.18
CA GLY A 53 -10.56 -1.28 -7.57
C GLY A 53 -11.32 -2.60 -7.67
N ALA A 54 -11.07 -3.53 -6.77
CA ALA A 54 -11.75 -4.83 -6.77
C ALA A 54 -13.27 -4.71 -6.61
N VAL A 55 -13.75 -3.70 -5.88
CA VAL A 55 -15.19 -3.42 -5.70
C VAL A 55 -15.69 -2.23 -6.52
N ALA A 56 -14.88 -1.79 -7.48
CA ALA A 56 -15.22 -0.72 -8.42
C ALA A 56 -15.57 0.63 -7.74
N LEU A 57 -14.87 0.94 -6.64
CA LEU A 57 -15.04 2.21 -5.92
C LEU A 57 -14.04 3.30 -6.32
N GLY A 58 -13.23 3.05 -7.37
CA GLY A 58 -12.22 4.00 -7.82
C GLY A 58 -10.90 3.84 -7.08
N ASP A 59 -10.33 4.93 -6.64
CA ASP A 59 -9.01 4.98 -6.00
C ASP A 59 -9.02 5.81 -4.71
N ILE A 60 -7.87 5.83 -4.02
CA ILE A 60 -7.73 6.58 -2.75
C ILE A 60 -7.89 8.09 -2.95
N GLY A 61 -7.51 8.63 -4.09
CA GLY A 61 -7.66 10.05 -4.39
C GLY A 61 -9.11 10.50 -4.40
N LYS A 62 -10.03 9.62 -4.78
CA LYS A 62 -11.46 9.88 -4.76
C LYS A 62 -12.01 9.97 -3.34
N HIS A 63 -11.53 9.12 -2.43
CA HIS A 63 -12.01 9.02 -1.05
C HIS A 63 -11.23 9.90 -0.08
N PHE A 64 -9.94 10.12 -0.34
CA PHE A 64 -9.03 10.88 0.51
C PHE A 64 -8.25 11.89 -0.34
N PRO A 65 -8.90 12.97 -0.83
CA PRO A 65 -8.24 13.92 -1.75
C PRO A 65 -7.01 14.60 -1.13
N ASP A 66 -5.94 14.72 -1.91
CA ASP A 66 -4.71 15.43 -1.53
C ASP A 66 -4.98 16.89 -1.17
N THR A 67 -6.05 17.46 -1.71
CA THR A 67 -6.45 18.84 -1.44
C THR A 67 -7.17 19.04 -0.10
N ASP A 68 -7.56 17.94 0.56
CA ASP A 68 -8.28 18.01 1.83
C ASP A 68 -7.28 18.11 3.00
N PRO A 69 -7.29 19.25 3.74
CA PRO A 69 -6.37 19.44 4.87
C PRO A 69 -6.49 18.37 5.96
N ARG A 70 -7.64 17.69 6.07
CA ARG A 70 -7.85 16.63 7.07
C ARG A 70 -6.89 15.48 6.92
N TYR A 71 -6.39 15.25 5.69
CA TYR A 71 -5.50 14.13 5.39
C TYR A 71 -4.03 14.53 5.28
N ALA A 72 -3.68 15.80 5.53
CA ALA A 72 -2.30 16.24 5.56
C ALA A 72 -1.55 15.52 6.70
N GLY A 73 -0.46 14.81 6.36
CA GLY A 73 0.30 14.02 7.31
C GLY A 73 -0.44 12.77 7.81
N ALA A 74 -1.54 12.38 7.17
CA ALA A 74 -2.36 11.27 7.62
C ALA A 74 -1.59 9.95 7.69
N ASP A 75 -1.91 9.14 8.71
CA ASP A 75 -1.41 7.79 8.87
C ASP A 75 -2.13 6.87 7.88
N SER A 76 -1.38 6.33 6.92
CA SER A 76 -1.93 5.46 5.88
C SER A 76 -2.46 4.14 6.42
N MET A 77 -2.05 3.72 7.64
CA MET A 77 -2.66 2.57 8.33
C MET A 77 -4.15 2.83 8.62
N LEU A 78 -4.47 4.05 9.06
CA LEU A 78 -5.87 4.44 9.30
C LEU A 78 -6.64 4.54 8.00
N LEU A 79 -6.01 5.05 6.93
CA LEU A 79 -6.64 5.09 5.60
C LEU A 79 -6.95 3.69 5.10
N LEU A 80 -6.02 2.75 5.27
CA LEU A 80 -6.23 1.35 4.88
C LEU A 80 -7.39 0.72 5.65
N LYS A 81 -7.48 0.95 6.97
CA LYS A 81 -8.61 0.46 7.77
C LYS A 81 -9.95 0.97 7.26
N GLU A 82 -10.00 2.24 6.86
CA GLU A 82 -11.22 2.83 6.30
C GLU A 82 -11.56 2.19 4.95
N VAL A 83 -10.57 1.92 4.11
CA VAL A 83 -10.76 1.22 2.83
C VAL A 83 -11.33 -0.18 3.06
N VAL A 84 -10.82 -0.91 4.04
CA VAL A 84 -11.34 -2.25 4.40
C VAL A 84 -12.81 -2.15 4.83
N ARG A 85 -13.17 -1.11 5.59
CA ARG A 85 -14.56 -0.86 5.98
C ARG A 85 -15.44 -0.61 4.74
N LEU A 86 -14.97 0.17 3.78
CA LEU A 86 -15.70 0.43 2.53
C LEU A 86 -15.92 -0.86 1.73
N VAL A 87 -14.91 -1.72 1.66
CA VAL A 87 -14.99 -3.03 1.00
C VAL A 87 -16.07 -3.90 1.65
N ARG A 88 -16.11 -3.91 2.99
CA ARG A 88 -17.14 -4.67 3.73
C ARG A 88 -18.53 -4.15 3.48
N ASN A 89 -18.70 -2.84 3.38
CA ASN A 89 -19.99 -2.24 3.05
C ASN A 89 -20.50 -2.67 1.67
N GLU A 90 -19.59 -3.04 0.76
CA GLU A 90 -19.95 -3.58 -0.56
C GLU A 90 -20.25 -5.10 -0.52
N GLY A 91 -20.14 -5.73 0.65
CA GLY A 91 -20.45 -7.15 0.83
C GLY A 91 -19.26 -8.08 0.60
N TYR A 92 -18.03 -7.57 0.70
CA TYR A 92 -16.83 -8.35 0.46
C TYR A 92 -15.86 -8.26 1.64
N GLN A 93 -14.99 -9.24 1.73
CA GLN A 93 -13.88 -9.27 2.67
C GLN A 93 -12.58 -9.60 1.92
N VAL A 94 -11.46 -9.25 2.52
CA VAL A 94 -10.16 -9.54 1.94
C VAL A 94 -9.89 -11.04 2.04
N GLY A 95 -9.57 -11.67 0.91
CA GLY A 95 -9.12 -13.07 0.87
C GLY A 95 -7.62 -13.15 1.04
N ASN A 96 -6.86 -12.61 0.09
CA ASN A 96 -5.40 -12.51 0.20
C ASN A 96 -4.88 -11.29 -0.57
N LEU A 97 -3.64 -10.93 -0.25
CA LEU A 97 -2.93 -9.81 -0.86
C LEU A 97 -1.54 -10.25 -1.30
N ASP A 98 -1.07 -9.71 -2.42
CA ASP A 98 0.30 -9.83 -2.86
C ASP A 98 0.78 -8.46 -3.35
N ALA A 99 1.94 -8.03 -2.87
CA ALA A 99 2.52 -6.76 -3.25
C ALA A 99 4.00 -6.92 -3.60
N THR A 100 4.45 -6.13 -4.57
CA THR A 100 5.85 -6.08 -4.99
C THR A 100 6.34 -4.64 -4.90
N ILE A 101 7.37 -4.42 -4.10
CA ILE A 101 7.99 -3.11 -3.90
C ILE A 101 9.22 -3.02 -4.83
N LEU A 102 9.24 -2.00 -5.68
CA LEU A 102 10.35 -1.69 -6.56
C LEU A 102 11.21 -0.61 -5.89
N CYS A 103 12.33 -1.03 -5.31
CA CYS A 103 13.17 -0.16 -4.47
C CYS A 103 14.64 -0.53 -4.65
N GLN A 104 15.45 0.41 -5.16
CA GLN A 104 16.87 0.17 -5.33
C GLN A 104 17.60 0.14 -3.99
N CYS A 105 17.33 1.10 -3.14
CA CYS A 105 17.86 1.24 -1.79
C CYS A 105 16.81 1.90 -0.89
N PRO A 106 16.76 1.60 0.42
CA PRO A 106 17.56 0.63 1.15
C PRO A 106 17.11 -0.81 0.93
N LYS A 107 17.83 -1.79 1.49
CA LYS A 107 17.38 -3.19 1.52
C LYS A 107 16.20 -3.31 2.48
N LEU A 108 15.14 -3.96 2.06
CA LEU A 108 13.88 -4.05 2.79
C LEU A 108 13.65 -5.40 3.47
N ALA A 109 14.49 -6.39 3.20
CA ALA A 109 14.29 -7.77 3.68
C ALA A 109 14.04 -7.87 5.19
N GLY A 110 14.75 -7.09 5.99
CA GLY A 110 14.61 -7.10 7.45
C GLY A 110 13.32 -6.49 7.97
N PHE A 111 12.53 -5.82 7.12
CA PHE A 111 11.32 -5.10 7.51
C PHE A 111 10.05 -5.74 6.97
N ILE A 112 10.17 -6.73 6.07
CA ILE A 112 9.03 -7.35 5.39
C ILE A 112 8.06 -8.00 6.38
N ALA A 113 8.58 -8.73 7.38
CA ALA A 113 7.73 -9.40 8.36
C ALA A 113 6.82 -8.41 9.12
N ALA A 114 7.38 -7.29 9.57
CA ALA A 114 6.63 -6.25 10.27
C ALA A 114 5.58 -5.59 9.36
N MET A 115 5.91 -5.35 8.08
CA MET A 115 4.97 -4.83 7.09
C MET A 115 3.78 -5.76 6.94
N ARG A 116 4.03 -7.06 6.79
CA ARG A 116 2.98 -8.07 6.63
C ARG A 116 2.06 -8.12 7.85
N GLU A 117 2.61 -8.07 9.06
CA GLU A 117 1.83 -8.05 10.29
C GLU A 117 0.90 -6.85 10.36
N ASN A 118 1.41 -5.66 10.03
CA ASN A 118 0.63 -4.43 10.02
C ASN A 118 -0.53 -4.51 9.01
N ILE A 119 -0.25 -4.97 7.80
CA ILE A 119 -1.25 -5.11 6.74
C ILE A 119 -2.31 -6.14 7.15
N ALA A 120 -1.89 -7.28 7.66
CA ALA A 120 -2.80 -8.35 8.10
C ALA A 120 -3.76 -7.84 9.19
N ALA A 121 -3.25 -7.07 10.15
CA ALA A 121 -4.07 -6.48 11.22
C ALA A 121 -5.10 -5.50 10.64
N CYS A 122 -4.70 -4.62 9.70
CA CYS A 122 -5.62 -3.68 9.07
C CYS A 122 -6.71 -4.38 8.26
N CYS A 123 -6.36 -5.45 7.56
CA CYS A 123 -7.27 -6.18 6.68
C CYS A 123 -8.06 -7.27 7.41
N GLU A 124 -7.72 -7.53 8.68
CA GLU A 124 -8.36 -8.55 9.52
C GLU A 124 -8.26 -9.95 8.89
N ILE A 125 -7.08 -10.29 8.40
CA ILE A 125 -6.76 -11.60 7.81
C ILE A 125 -5.49 -12.15 8.46
N PRO A 126 -5.27 -13.49 8.37
CA PRO A 126 -4.02 -14.08 8.83
C PRO A 126 -2.81 -13.53 8.06
N VAL A 127 -1.66 -13.43 8.72
CA VAL A 127 -0.43 -12.96 8.07
C VAL A 127 -0.02 -13.86 6.90
N SER A 128 -0.40 -15.16 6.96
CA SER A 128 -0.15 -16.10 5.85
C SER A 128 -0.87 -15.73 4.54
N ASP A 129 -1.87 -14.87 4.61
CA ASP A 129 -2.61 -14.39 3.43
C ASP A 129 -2.09 -13.04 2.91
N VAL A 130 -1.00 -12.54 3.48
CA VAL A 130 -0.36 -11.30 3.06
C VAL A 130 1.06 -11.59 2.56
N SER A 131 1.29 -11.36 1.28
CA SER A 131 2.62 -11.48 0.66
C SER A 131 3.16 -10.09 0.35
N VAL A 132 4.40 -9.83 0.75
CA VAL A 132 5.13 -8.61 0.39
C VAL A 132 6.52 -9.02 -0.06
N LYS A 133 6.90 -8.60 -1.27
CA LYS A 133 8.23 -8.84 -1.85
C LYS A 133 8.85 -7.50 -2.20
N ALA A 134 10.15 -7.43 -2.14
CA ALA A 134 10.91 -6.28 -2.62
C ALA A 134 11.92 -6.73 -3.67
N THR A 135 12.06 -5.95 -4.73
CA THR A 135 13.04 -6.20 -5.79
C THR A 135 13.63 -4.88 -6.27
N THR A 136 14.82 -4.95 -6.83
CA THR A 136 15.38 -3.83 -7.58
C THR A 136 14.96 -3.96 -9.05
N GLU A 137 15.11 -2.87 -9.80
CA GLU A 137 15.00 -2.91 -11.26
C GLU A 137 16.37 -2.86 -11.92
N GLU A 138 17.40 -3.40 -11.26
CA GLU A 138 18.76 -3.52 -11.80
C GLU A 138 19.34 -2.19 -12.27
N LYS A 139 19.11 -1.11 -11.48
CA LYS A 139 19.54 0.27 -11.77
C LYS A 139 18.86 0.89 -13.00
N LEU A 140 17.79 0.28 -13.51
CA LEU A 140 17.02 0.79 -14.64
C LEU A 140 15.87 1.68 -14.17
N GLY A 141 15.58 2.71 -14.95
CA GLY A 141 14.43 3.59 -14.72
C GLY A 141 14.54 4.42 -13.45
N PHE A 142 13.41 5.05 -13.07
CA PHE A 142 13.38 5.97 -11.93
C PHE A 142 13.53 5.25 -10.57
N THR A 143 13.09 4.01 -10.45
CA THR A 143 13.33 3.24 -9.22
C THR A 143 14.79 2.81 -9.15
N GLY A 144 15.36 2.40 -10.28
CA GLY A 144 16.75 1.98 -10.37
C GLY A 144 17.75 3.09 -10.13
N SER A 145 17.41 4.34 -10.49
CA SER A 145 18.24 5.52 -10.22
C SER A 145 18.07 6.07 -8.79
N GLY A 146 17.08 5.57 -8.05
CA GLY A 146 16.79 6.06 -6.70
C GLY A 146 15.96 7.32 -6.64
N GLU A 147 15.29 7.70 -7.73
CA GLU A 147 14.40 8.87 -7.73
C GLU A 147 13.12 8.62 -6.96
N GLY A 148 12.66 7.36 -6.91
CA GLY A 148 11.43 7.02 -6.23
C GLY A 148 11.31 5.53 -5.92
N ILE A 149 10.23 5.20 -5.22
CA ILE A 149 9.83 3.83 -4.92
C ILE A 149 8.44 3.62 -5.52
N ALA A 150 8.25 2.51 -6.21
CA ALA A 150 6.97 2.12 -6.78
C ALA A 150 6.51 0.79 -6.18
N VAL A 151 5.20 0.60 -6.13
CA VAL A 151 4.60 -0.64 -5.63
C VAL A 151 3.46 -1.07 -6.54
N HIS A 152 3.44 -2.35 -6.88
CA HIS A 152 2.28 -3.02 -7.44
C HIS A 152 1.64 -3.89 -6.37
N ALA A 153 0.33 -3.87 -6.26
CA ALA A 153 -0.41 -4.73 -5.34
C ALA A 153 -1.56 -5.40 -6.07
N VAL A 154 -1.84 -6.65 -5.70
CA VAL A 154 -2.98 -7.41 -6.18
C VAL A 154 -3.76 -7.90 -4.98
N ALA A 155 -5.08 -7.78 -5.04
CA ALA A 155 -5.98 -8.22 -4.00
C ALA A 155 -7.01 -9.20 -4.57
N LEU A 156 -7.31 -10.24 -3.80
CA LEU A 156 -8.46 -11.10 -4.05
C LEU A 156 -9.45 -10.89 -2.91
N LEU A 157 -10.68 -10.56 -3.26
CA LEU A 157 -11.78 -10.39 -2.32
C LEU A 157 -12.78 -11.53 -2.46
N GLU A 158 -13.41 -11.87 -1.36
CA GLU A 158 -14.45 -12.91 -1.29
C GLU A 158 -15.76 -12.30 -0.81
N HIS A 159 -16.86 -12.72 -1.42
CA HIS A 159 -18.18 -12.28 -1.01
C HIS A 159 -18.49 -12.80 0.41
N ILE A 160 -19.05 -11.94 1.24
CA ILE A 160 -19.53 -12.31 2.59
C ILE A 160 -20.94 -12.85 2.44
N ASP A 161 -21.15 -14.12 2.79
CA ASP A 161 -22.46 -14.77 2.76
C ASP A 161 -23.33 -14.38 3.96
#